data_9562cfa2547876a5e6cf08c86f3f69d0
#
_entry.id   9562cfa2547876a5e6cf08c86f3f69d0
#
_cell.length_a   1.000
_cell.length_b   1.000
_cell.length_c   1.000
_cell.angle_alpha   90.00
_cell.angle_beta   90.00
_cell.angle_gamma   90.00
#
_symmetry.space_group_name_H-M   'P 1'
#
loop_
_entity.id
_entity.type
_entity.pdbx_description
1 polymer ?
#
loop_
_entity_poly.entity_id
_entity_poly.type
_entity_poly.pdbx_seq_one_letter_code
_entity_poly.pdbx_strand_id
1 'polypeptide(L)'
;FHISAEQRNFLLEAMHTVPQKAGYDAITYYDSYCKFFLYGDTKENIPEHLEIYNKVGFAYGTLTDCAYVKDTENNVEFLLTATILVNKDGIFNDDAYEYEEIGIPFLAQLGREIYHQELNRK
;
A
#
# COMPACT_ATOMS: atom_id res chain seq x y z
N PHE A 1 -0.54 18.68 15.36
CA PHE A 1 -1.96 18.40 15.12
C PHE A 1 -2.65 18.07 16.46
N HIS A 2 -3.78 18.74 16.71
CA HIS A 2 -4.61 18.42 17.85
C HIS A 2 -5.83 17.65 17.38
N ILE A 3 -5.75 16.32 17.43
CA ILE A 3 -6.86 15.41 17.13
C ILE A 3 -7.20 14.61 18.39
N SER A 4 -8.48 14.31 18.58
CA SER A 4 -8.92 13.45 19.68
C SER A 4 -8.47 12.00 19.48
N ALA A 5 -8.46 11.21 20.54
CA ALA A 5 -8.18 9.78 20.44
C ALA A 5 -9.17 9.05 19.50
N GLU A 6 -10.44 9.46 19.54
CA GLU A 6 -11.49 8.92 18.66
C GLU A 6 -11.20 9.23 17.18
N GLN A 7 -10.85 10.48 16.86
CA GLN A 7 -10.49 10.88 15.49
C GLN A 7 -9.25 10.12 15.00
N ARG A 8 -8.24 9.95 15.88
CA ARG A 8 -7.04 9.17 15.53
C ARG A 8 -7.39 7.72 15.24
N ASN A 9 -8.20 7.09 16.07
CA ASN A 9 -8.61 5.70 15.89
C ASN A 9 -9.40 5.52 14.59
N PHE A 10 -10.34 6.43 14.30
CA PHE A 10 -11.08 6.44 13.05
C PHE A 10 -10.16 6.51 11.82
N LEU A 11 -9.15 7.39 11.86
CA LEU A 11 -8.18 7.52 10.75
C LEU A 11 -7.35 6.24 10.58
N LEU A 12 -6.86 5.66 11.68
CA LEU A 12 -6.11 4.40 11.63
C LEU A 12 -6.96 3.26 11.07
N GLU A 13 -8.20 3.13 11.53
CA GLU A 13 -9.13 2.13 11.00
C GLU A 13 -9.38 2.33 9.51
N ALA A 14 -9.65 3.55 9.06
CA ALA A 14 -9.85 3.86 7.65
C ALA A 14 -8.61 3.56 6.79
N MET A 15 -7.41 3.78 7.32
CA MET A 15 -6.15 3.46 6.62
C MET A 15 -5.85 1.95 6.58
N HIS A 16 -6.37 1.18 7.53
CA HIS A 16 -6.15 -0.26 7.64
C HIS A 16 -7.21 -1.06 6.89
N THR A 17 -8.46 -0.61 6.88
CA THR A 17 -9.60 -1.35 6.33
C THR A 17 -9.38 -1.73 4.87
N VAL A 18 -9.54 -3.02 4.56
CA VAL A 18 -9.51 -3.55 3.20
C VAL A 18 -10.90 -3.45 2.55
N PRO A 19 -10.99 -3.40 1.21
CA PRO A 19 -12.26 -3.19 0.51
C PRO A 19 -13.38 -4.17 0.91
N GLN A 20 -13.09 -5.44 1.09
CA GLN A 20 -14.09 -6.45 1.48
C GLN A 20 -14.70 -6.15 2.87
N LYS A 21 -13.88 -5.74 3.84
CA LYS A 21 -14.37 -5.35 5.18
C LYS A 21 -15.20 -4.07 5.14
N ALA A 22 -14.98 -3.21 4.14
CA ALA A 22 -15.77 -2.02 3.88
C ALA A 22 -17.07 -2.29 3.08
N GLY A 23 -17.34 -3.56 2.71
CA GLY A 23 -18.57 -3.96 2.02
C GLY A 23 -18.50 -3.89 0.50
N TYR A 24 -17.31 -3.71 -0.08
CA TYR A 24 -17.11 -3.77 -1.53
C TYR A 24 -17.00 -5.21 -2.02
N ASP A 25 -17.36 -5.43 -3.29
CA ASP A 25 -17.26 -6.73 -3.93
C ASP A 25 -15.80 -7.17 -4.11
N ALA A 26 -15.51 -8.42 -3.72
CA ALA A 26 -14.16 -8.97 -3.67
C ALA A 26 -13.52 -9.26 -5.04
N ILE A 27 -14.33 -9.34 -6.10
CA ILE A 27 -13.85 -9.64 -7.45
C ILE A 27 -13.23 -8.39 -8.07
N THR A 28 -13.92 -7.25 -7.90
CA THR A 28 -13.48 -5.95 -8.42
C THR A 28 -12.47 -5.29 -7.48
N TYR A 29 -12.71 -5.40 -6.17
CA TYR A 29 -11.94 -4.73 -5.12
C TYR A 29 -11.35 -5.77 -4.15
N TYR A 30 -10.28 -6.42 -4.58
CA TYR A 30 -9.52 -7.37 -3.77
C TYR A 30 -8.74 -6.65 -2.63
N ASP A 31 -8.25 -7.37 -1.65
CA ASP A 31 -7.64 -6.80 -0.44
C ASP A 31 -6.51 -5.82 -0.73
N SER A 32 -5.67 -6.13 -1.72
CA SER A 32 -4.52 -5.30 -2.08
C SER A 32 -4.84 -4.13 -3.02
N TYR A 33 -6.11 -3.91 -3.39
CA TYR A 33 -6.52 -2.86 -4.34
C TYR A 33 -5.91 -1.48 -4.05
N CYS A 34 -5.77 -1.12 -2.77
CA CYS A 34 -5.13 0.11 -2.32
C CYS A 34 -3.93 -0.14 -1.39
N LYS A 35 -3.32 -1.33 -1.42
CA LYS A 35 -2.17 -1.72 -0.59
C LYS A 35 -0.99 -2.02 -1.52
N PHE A 36 -0.35 -0.97 -2.07
CA PHE A 36 0.66 -1.15 -3.11
C PHE A 36 1.92 -1.85 -2.60
N PHE A 37 2.40 -1.50 -1.40
CA PHE A 37 3.50 -2.25 -0.80
C PHE A 37 3.09 -3.68 -0.45
N LEU A 38 3.97 -4.62 -0.66
CA LEU A 38 3.88 -6.07 -0.42
C LEU A 38 2.90 -6.80 -1.35
N TYR A 39 1.67 -6.32 -1.52
CA TYR A 39 0.56 -7.05 -2.14
C TYR A 39 0.00 -6.42 -3.41
N GLY A 40 0.42 -5.21 -3.80
CA GLY A 40 -0.19 -4.46 -4.90
C GLY A 40 -0.22 -5.17 -6.25
N ASP A 41 0.73 -6.07 -6.51
CA ASP A 41 0.84 -6.88 -7.72
C ASP A 41 0.16 -8.25 -7.63
N THR A 42 -0.59 -8.52 -6.55
CA THR A 42 -1.32 -9.78 -6.33
C THR A 42 -2.79 -9.53 -6.07
N LYS A 43 -3.60 -10.60 -6.14
CA LYS A 43 -5.00 -10.61 -5.70
C LYS A 43 -5.20 -11.51 -4.48
N GLU A 44 -4.12 -11.85 -3.80
CA GLU A 44 -4.15 -12.66 -2.60
C GLU A 44 -4.72 -11.87 -1.42
N ASN A 45 -5.35 -12.59 -0.50
CA ASN A 45 -5.80 -11.98 0.75
C ASN A 45 -4.59 -11.65 1.62
N ILE A 46 -4.64 -10.48 2.26
CA ILE A 46 -3.62 -10.08 3.23
C ILE A 46 -3.84 -10.87 4.52
N PRO A 47 -2.81 -11.60 5.04
CA PRO A 47 -2.93 -12.34 6.29
C PRO A 47 -3.34 -11.43 7.46
N GLU A 48 -4.14 -11.94 8.39
CA GLU A 48 -4.66 -11.14 9.52
C GLU A 48 -3.55 -10.62 10.46
N HIS A 49 -2.43 -11.33 10.56
CA HIS A 49 -1.29 -10.89 11.38
C HIS A 49 -0.52 -9.72 10.76
N LEU A 50 -0.74 -9.43 9.47
CA LEU A 50 -0.07 -8.35 8.74
C LEU A 50 -1.00 -7.15 8.58
N GLU A 51 -0.78 -6.16 9.40
CA GLU A 51 -1.55 -4.91 9.41
C GLU A 51 -0.84 -3.85 8.56
N ILE A 52 -1.52 -3.35 7.51
CA ILE A 52 -1.00 -2.30 6.63
C ILE A 52 -1.89 -1.07 6.73
N TYR A 53 -1.35 -0.03 7.36
CA TYR A 53 -1.99 1.28 7.48
C TYR A 53 -1.38 2.21 6.45
N ASN A 54 -2.09 2.50 5.35
CA ASN A 54 -1.48 3.26 4.27
C ASN A 54 -2.43 4.28 3.62
N LYS A 55 -1.81 5.16 2.84
CA LYS A 55 -2.49 6.04 1.90
C LYS A 55 -1.70 6.09 0.60
N VAL A 56 -2.35 5.62 -0.45
CA VAL A 56 -1.82 5.69 -1.81
C VAL A 56 -2.23 6.98 -2.51
N GLY A 57 -1.48 7.34 -3.53
CA GLY A 57 -1.80 8.41 -4.47
C GLY A 57 -1.13 8.16 -5.81
N PHE A 58 -1.81 8.53 -6.89
CA PHE A 58 -1.23 8.51 -8.22
C PHE A 58 -1.86 9.58 -9.11
N ALA A 59 -1.03 10.20 -9.93
CA ALA A 59 -1.45 11.18 -10.92
C ALA A 59 -0.30 11.42 -11.92
N TYR A 60 -0.65 11.58 -13.19
CA TYR A 60 0.28 11.97 -14.26
C TYR A 60 1.56 11.11 -14.35
N GLY A 61 1.42 9.81 -14.15
CA GLY A 61 2.53 8.86 -14.12
C GLY A 61 3.25 8.75 -12.78
N THR A 62 2.96 9.59 -11.80
CA THR A 62 3.50 9.47 -10.44
C THR A 62 2.65 8.51 -9.62
N LEU A 63 3.29 7.56 -8.96
CA LEU A 63 2.66 6.59 -8.07
C LEU A 63 3.37 6.60 -6.72
N THR A 64 2.61 6.73 -5.64
CA THR A 64 3.13 6.83 -4.27
C THR A 64 2.35 5.91 -3.34
N ASP A 65 3.06 5.25 -2.43
CA ASP A 65 2.46 4.69 -1.22
C ASP A 65 3.22 5.18 0.01
N CYS A 66 2.49 5.44 1.08
CA CYS A 66 3.00 5.79 2.40
C CYS A 66 2.32 4.88 3.41
N ALA A 67 3.06 3.96 4.00
CA ALA A 67 2.52 2.92 4.87
C ALA A 67 3.27 2.80 6.20
N TYR A 68 2.51 2.51 7.26
CA TYR A 68 2.98 1.85 8.45
C TYR A 68 2.58 0.38 8.35
N VAL A 69 3.56 -0.50 8.39
CA VAL A 69 3.40 -1.95 8.32
C VAL A 69 3.74 -2.56 9.66
N LYS A 70 2.89 -3.46 10.15
CA LYS A 70 3.08 -4.17 11.40
C LYS A 70 2.73 -5.65 11.21
N ASP A 71 3.67 -6.52 11.56
CA ASP A 71 3.48 -7.96 11.64
C ASP A 71 3.48 -8.39 13.10
N THR A 72 2.32 -8.83 13.57
CA THR A 72 2.11 -9.20 14.97
C THR A 72 2.67 -10.58 15.33
N GLU A 73 2.87 -11.48 14.34
CA GLU A 73 3.45 -12.80 14.56
C GLU A 73 4.99 -12.75 14.65
N ASN A 74 5.62 -11.96 13.78
CA ASN A 74 7.07 -11.86 13.70
C ASN A 74 7.66 -10.69 14.48
N ASN A 75 6.80 -9.87 15.13
CA ASN A 75 7.20 -8.67 15.87
C ASN A 75 8.03 -7.69 15.02
N VAL A 76 7.57 -7.47 13.79
CA VAL A 76 8.17 -6.52 12.84
C VAL A 76 7.25 -5.32 12.69
N GLU A 77 7.83 -4.12 12.74
CA GLU A 77 7.10 -2.90 12.40
C GLU A 77 8.03 -1.87 11.75
N PHE A 78 7.53 -1.20 10.72
CA PHE A 78 8.29 -0.15 10.04
C PHE A 78 7.36 0.85 9.32
N LEU A 79 7.93 2.02 9.02
CA LEU A 79 7.33 3.03 8.15
C LEU A 79 8.07 3.01 6.82
N LEU A 80 7.32 3.00 5.72
CA LEU A 80 7.86 3.07 4.38
C LEU A 80 7.08 4.08 3.54
N THR A 81 7.80 4.95 2.86
CA THR A 81 7.24 5.85 1.85
C THR A 81 8.10 5.77 0.60
N ALA A 82 7.49 5.54 -0.54
CA ALA A 82 8.18 5.55 -1.82
C ALA A 82 7.29 6.14 -2.92
N THR A 83 7.94 6.79 -3.86
CA THR A 83 7.32 7.36 -5.05
C THR A 83 8.10 6.92 -6.28
N ILE A 84 7.40 6.51 -7.33
CA ILE A 84 7.97 6.22 -8.64
C ILE A 84 7.25 7.03 -9.71
N LEU A 85 7.98 7.48 -10.73
CA LEU A 85 7.42 8.07 -11.93
C LEU A 85 7.48 7.03 -13.06
N VAL A 86 6.32 6.71 -13.61
CA VAL A 86 6.12 5.80 -14.73
C VAL A 86 5.35 6.53 -15.85
N ASN A 87 6.11 7.22 -16.70
CA ASN A 87 5.61 8.02 -17.81
C ASN A 87 6.64 7.94 -18.94
N LYS A 88 6.60 6.85 -19.70
CA LYS A 88 7.60 6.48 -20.71
C LYS A 88 7.66 7.46 -21.88
N ASP A 89 6.51 7.97 -22.31
CA ASP A 89 6.43 8.89 -23.45
C ASP A 89 6.68 10.36 -23.07
N GLY A 90 6.66 10.68 -21.75
CA GLY A 90 6.89 12.02 -21.24
C GLY A 90 5.71 12.98 -21.45
N ILE A 91 4.57 12.48 -21.90
CA ILE A 91 3.35 13.29 -22.07
C ILE A 91 2.54 13.26 -20.78
N PHE A 92 2.17 14.42 -20.26
CA PHE A 92 1.34 14.54 -19.08
C PHE A 92 -0.13 14.73 -19.46
N ASN A 93 -1.02 14.15 -18.66
CA ASN A 93 -2.47 14.29 -18.80
C ASN A 93 -3.05 13.63 -20.06
N ASP A 94 -2.48 12.53 -20.49
CA ASP A 94 -2.96 11.70 -21.61
C ASP A 94 -3.50 10.34 -21.17
N ASP A 95 -3.46 10.07 -19.84
CA ASP A 95 -3.88 8.82 -19.20
C ASP A 95 -3.11 7.57 -19.65
N ALA A 96 -1.94 7.74 -20.29
CA ALA A 96 -1.07 6.67 -20.77
C ALA A 96 0.15 6.48 -19.85
N TYR A 97 -0.02 5.75 -18.75
CA TYR A 97 1.03 5.54 -17.73
C TYR A 97 1.18 4.06 -17.38
N GLU A 98 2.42 3.61 -17.17
CA GLU A 98 2.77 2.22 -16.87
C GLU A 98 2.54 1.87 -15.38
N TYR A 99 1.37 2.25 -14.82
CA TYR A 99 1.05 1.98 -13.40
C TYR A 99 1.01 0.49 -13.10
N GLU A 100 0.27 -0.28 -13.91
CA GLU A 100 0.04 -1.71 -13.68
C GLU A 100 1.25 -2.56 -14.07
N GLU A 101 1.96 -2.19 -15.14
CA GLU A 101 3.08 -2.96 -15.67
C GLU A 101 4.38 -2.74 -14.90
N ILE A 102 4.59 -1.53 -14.34
CA ILE A 102 5.86 -1.15 -13.71
C ILE A 102 5.65 -0.60 -12.30
N GLY A 103 4.78 0.39 -12.13
CA GLY A 103 4.70 1.16 -10.89
C GLY A 103 4.27 0.33 -9.69
N ILE A 104 3.14 -0.35 -9.79
CA ILE A 104 2.59 -1.19 -8.73
C ILE A 104 3.50 -2.39 -8.42
N PRO A 105 3.99 -3.17 -9.42
CA PRO A 105 4.94 -4.24 -9.17
C PRO A 105 6.24 -3.77 -8.50
N PHE A 106 6.76 -2.60 -8.87
CA PHE A 106 7.93 -2.02 -8.23
C PHE A 106 7.67 -1.73 -6.74
N LEU A 107 6.57 -1.05 -6.40
CA LEU A 107 6.24 -0.75 -5.01
C LEU A 107 5.98 -2.01 -4.18
N ALA A 108 5.30 -3.00 -4.76
CA ALA A 108 5.04 -4.27 -4.10
C ALA A 108 6.34 -5.02 -3.79
N GLN A 109 7.25 -5.12 -4.76
CA GLN A 109 8.55 -5.76 -4.56
C GLN A 109 9.41 -5.00 -3.55
N LEU A 110 9.46 -3.66 -3.63
CA LEU A 110 10.16 -2.84 -2.64
C LEU A 110 9.67 -3.10 -1.23
N GLY A 111 8.35 -3.17 -1.04
CA GLY A 111 7.74 -3.49 0.25
C GLY A 111 8.18 -4.86 0.78
N ARG A 112 8.18 -5.90 -0.09
CA ARG A 112 8.64 -7.25 0.26
C ARG A 112 10.13 -7.29 0.64
N GLU A 113 10.99 -6.59 -0.08
CA GLU A 113 12.42 -6.53 0.22
C GLU A 113 12.69 -5.85 1.57
N ILE A 114 12.04 -4.73 1.86
CA ILE A 114 12.16 -4.06 3.16
C ILE A 114 11.61 -4.94 4.28
N TYR A 115 10.45 -5.57 4.09
CA TYR A 115 9.88 -6.50 5.07
C TYR A 115 10.84 -7.67 5.38
N HIS A 116 11.47 -8.28 4.35
CA HIS A 116 12.47 -9.33 4.55
C HIS A 116 13.72 -8.83 5.29
N GLN A 117 14.15 -7.60 5.05
CA GLN A 117 15.26 -7.00 5.79
C GLN A 117 14.89 -6.80 7.27
N GLU A 118 13.69 -6.30 7.57
CA GLU A 118 13.24 -6.12 8.94
C GLU A 118 13.02 -7.44 9.69
N LEU A 119 12.56 -8.50 9.01
CA LEU A 119 12.51 -9.86 9.58
C LEU A 119 13.89 -10.36 10.05
N ASN A 120 14.95 -9.98 9.35
CA ASN A 120 16.31 -10.38 9.65
C ASN A 120 17.09 -9.38 10.51
N ARG A 121 16.47 -8.26 10.86
CA ARG A 121 17.05 -7.21 11.71
C ARG A 121 16.99 -7.66 13.17
N LYS A 122 18.16 -7.96 13.73
CA LYS A 122 18.34 -8.35 15.15
C LYS A 122 18.75 -7.17 16.02
#